data_5b6008079ded027d9b6c38274ac66500
#
_entry.id   5b6008079ded027d9b6c38274ac66500
#
_cell.length_a   1.000
_cell.length_b   1.000
_cell.length_c   1.000
_cell.angle_alpha   90.00
_cell.angle_beta   90.00
_cell.angle_gamma   90.00
#
_symmetry.space_group_name_H-M   'P 1'
#
loop_
_entity.id
_entity.type
_entity.pdbx_description
1 polymer ?
#
loop_
_entity_poly.entity_id
_entity_poly.type
_entity_poly.pdbx_seq_one_letter_code
_entity_poly.pdbx_strand_id
1 'polypeptide(L)'
;MKKAGTDGMKLRVLVDNNTYIDRYYLGEPAVSYYIECDGIRLLFDAGYSDVFLKNAEALGIDLGLVTHMVFSHGHNDHTRGLKFMKERLELSGMEVIAHPSCFDEKMFGEESIGAPYSAADMAGICRYRPCGGPCNISERLVFLGEIPDAVDFETRKAIGRTRIRGKWQDDYVRDDSALVYRGEEGIFIITGCSHSGICNIVQYAQAVCGQQRVLGIIGGFHLFEADERLVRTIDYLKCCGAEQIYPCHCVSPVSYTHLRAHETSAH
;
A
#
# COMPACT_ATOMS: atom_id res chain seq x y z
N MET A 1 -17.55 -27.73 -22.44
CA MET A 1 -16.62 -27.49 -21.34
C MET A 1 -16.39 -25.99 -21.26
N LYS A 2 -16.97 -25.31 -20.25
CA LYS A 2 -16.69 -23.90 -19.97
C LYS A 2 -15.24 -23.84 -19.45
N LYS A 3 -14.34 -23.10 -20.16
CA LYS A 3 -13.06 -22.70 -19.60
C LYS A 3 -13.36 -21.96 -18.29
N ALA A 4 -12.90 -22.51 -17.18
CA ALA A 4 -12.81 -21.77 -15.93
C ALA A 4 -11.95 -20.55 -16.27
N GLY A 5 -12.56 -19.38 -16.30
CA GLY A 5 -11.83 -18.15 -16.51
C GLY A 5 -10.86 -17.98 -15.35
N THR A 6 -9.59 -17.95 -15.62
CA THR A 6 -8.59 -17.44 -14.71
C THR A 6 -8.88 -15.95 -14.54
N ASP A 7 -9.82 -15.61 -13.66
CA ASP A 7 -10.02 -14.22 -13.25
C ASP A 7 -8.79 -13.80 -12.48
N GLY A 8 -7.86 -13.17 -13.19
CA GLY A 8 -6.72 -12.52 -12.59
C GLY A 8 -7.16 -11.41 -11.63
N MET A 9 -6.21 -10.87 -10.89
CA MET A 9 -6.46 -9.70 -10.04
C MET A 9 -6.88 -8.49 -10.90
N LYS A 10 -7.93 -7.79 -10.46
CA LYS A 10 -8.32 -6.48 -11.00
C LYS A 10 -8.01 -5.41 -9.96
N LEU A 11 -7.26 -4.38 -10.35
CA LEU A 11 -6.94 -3.24 -9.51
C LEU A 11 -7.48 -1.95 -10.13
N ARG A 12 -8.07 -1.09 -9.31
CA ARG A 12 -8.50 0.26 -9.65
C ARG A 12 -7.89 1.25 -8.66
N VAL A 13 -7.21 2.26 -9.16
CA VAL A 13 -6.72 3.38 -8.36
C VAL A 13 -7.92 4.26 -8.02
N LEU A 14 -8.22 4.41 -6.73
CA LEU A 14 -9.27 5.32 -6.25
C LEU A 14 -8.68 6.68 -5.85
N VAL A 15 -7.47 6.71 -5.31
CA VAL A 15 -6.77 7.94 -4.90
C VAL A 15 -5.31 7.86 -5.29
N ASP A 16 -4.82 8.93 -5.86
CA ASP A 16 -3.42 9.26 -6.09
C ASP A 16 -3.26 10.80 -6.09
N ASN A 17 -2.04 11.28 -6.00
CA ASN A 17 -1.71 12.71 -6.12
C ASN A 17 -2.10 13.29 -7.49
N ASN A 18 -2.13 12.44 -8.50
CA ASN A 18 -2.40 12.82 -9.89
C ASN A 18 -3.69 12.19 -10.40
N THR A 19 -4.37 12.89 -11.31
CA THR A 19 -5.58 12.40 -11.97
C THR A 19 -5.41 12.37 -13.49
N TYR A 20 -6.25 11.56 -14.16
CA TYR A 20 -6.27 11.56 -15.61
C TYR A 20 -6.84 12.85 -16.19
N ILE A 21 -6.23 13.34 -17.25
CA ILE A 21 -6.77 14.45 -18.05
C ILE A 21 -8.16 14.07 -18.56
N ASP A 22 -9.09 15.02 -18.48
CA ASP A 22 -10.47 14.90 -19.01
C ASP A 22 -11.33 13.79 -18.37
N ARG A 23 -10.97 13.30 -17.15
CA ARG A 23 -11.78 12.30 -16.45
C ARG A 23 -12.48 12.81 -15.21
N TYR A 24 -12.15 14.00 -14.74
CA TYR A 24 -12.77 14.69 -13.60
C TYR A 24 -12.76 13.90 -12.27
N TYR A 25 -11.82 12.94 -12.12
CA TYR A 25 -11.56 12.31 -10.84
C TYR A 25 -10.85 13.28 -9.90
N LEU A 26 -11.07 13.10 -8.61
CA LEU A 26 -10.42 13.92 -7.58
C LEU A 26 -9.08 13.29 -7.21
N GLY A 27 -8.06 14.14 -7.02
CA GLY A 27 -6.76 13.74 -6.46
C GLY A 27 -6.55 14.35 -5.08
N GLU A 28 -5.73 13.70 -4.29
CA GLU A 28 -5.20 14.24 -3.02
C GLU A 28 -3.85 13.58 -2.74
N PRO A 29 -2.97 14.18 -1.90
CA PRO A 29 -1.70 13.58 -1.52
C PRO A 29 -1.91 12.39 -0.58
N ALA A 30 -2.34 11.27 -1.17
CA ALA A 30 -2.75 10.05 -0.49
C ALA A 30 -2.83 8.90 -1.48
N VAL A 31 -3.09 7.68 -1.00
CA VAL A 31 -3.30 6.51 -1.85
C VAL A 31 -4.50 5.68 -1.41
N SER A 32 -5.22 5.13 -2.38
CA SER A 32 -6.25 4.11 -2.15
C SER A 32 -6.45 3.27 -3.41
N TYR A 33 -6.51 1.94 -3.25
CA TYR A 33 -6.76 0.99 -4.34
C TYR A 33 -7.93 0.08 -4.02
N TYR A 34 -8.81 -0.12 -4.99
CA TYR A 34 -9.84 -1.16 -4.96
C TYR A 34 -9.34 -2.39 -5.74
N ILE A 35 -9.44 -3.56 -5.12
CA ILE A 35 -8.90 -4.80 -5.67
C ILE A 35 -9.97 -5.89 -5.65
N GLU A 36 -10.12 -6.60 -6.77
CA GLU A 36 -10.92 -7.82 -6.88
C GLU A 36 -9.99 -9.01 -7.18
N CYS A 37 -10.03 -10.03 -6.33
CA CYS A 37 -9.24 -11.25 -6.50
C CYS A 37 -9.86 -12.39 -5.70
N ASP A 38 -9.90 -13.60 -6.25
CA ASP A 38 -10.39 -14.83 -5.56
C ASP A 38 -11.79 -14.68 -4.93
N GLY A 39 -12.67 -13.89 -5.55
CA GLY A 39 -14.00 -13.57 -5.01
C GLY A 39 -14.01 -12.57 -3.86
N ILE A 40 -12.85 -12.05 -3.47
CA ILE A 40 -12.69 -10.98 -2.47
C ILE A 40 -12.76 -9.62 -3.14
N ARG A 41 -13.43 -8.66 -2.48
CA ARG A 41 -13.36 -7.24 -2.77
C ARG A 41 -12.63 -6.55 -1.63
N LEU A 42 -11.48 -5.97 -1.95
CA LEU A 42 -10.54 -5.44 -0.99
C LEU A 42 -10.27 -3.96 -1.27
N LEU A 43 -10.25 -3.14 -0.22
CA LEU A 43 -9.73 -1.79 -0.23
C LEU A 43 -8.34 -1.79 0.40
N PHE A 44 -7.32 -1.37 -0.35
CA PHE A 44 -5.96 -1.17 0.14
C PHE A 44 -5.73 0.31 0.35
N ASP A 45 -5.52 0.72 1.59
CA ASP A 45 -5.52 2.09 2.09
C ASP A 45 -6.81 2.86 1.79
N ALA A 46 -7.09 3.92 2.54
CA ALA A 46 -8.35 4.68 2.47
C ALA A 46 -8.15 6.14 2.07
N GLY A 47 -6.92 6.56 1.80
CA GLY A 47 -6.63 7.97 1.55
C GLY A 47 -6.76 8.85 2.79
N TYR A 48 -6.79 10.17 2.55
CA TYR A 48 -6.81 11.19 3.61
C TYR A 48 -8.21 11.74 3.87
N SER A 49 -9.06 11.83 2.84
CA SER A 49 -10.41 12.40 2.93
C SER A 49 -11.48 11.45 2.37
N ASP A 50 -12.64 11.98 1.98
CA ASP A 50 -13.70 11.22 1.32
C ASP A 50 -13.50 11.08 -0.20
N VAL A 51 -12.35 11.47 -0.73
CA VAL A 51 -12.04 11.43 -2.17
C VAL A 51 -12.19 10.01 -2.73
N PHE A 52 -11.69 9.00 -2.03
CA PHE A 52 -11.83 7.60 -2.47
C PHE A 52 -13.29 7.15 -2.62
N LEU A 53 -14.21 7.63 -1.76
CA LEU A 53 -15.64 7.34 -1.83
C LEU A 53 -16.26 7.97 -3.09
N LYS A 54 -15.94 9.24 -3.36
CA LYS A 54 -16.42 9.98 -4.53
C LYS A 54 -15.90 9.38 -5.84
N ASN A 55 -14.62 9.00 -5.87
CA ASN A 55 -14.03 8.37 -7.05
C ASN A 55 -14.56 6.94 -7.26
N ALA A 56 -14.81 6.17 -6.20
CA ALA A 56 -15.46 4.87 -6.30
C ALA A 56 -16.87 5.00 -6.92
N GLU A 57 -17.67 5.97 -6.47
CA GLU A 57 -18.98 6.26 -7.04
C GLU A 57 -18.88 6.63 -8.53
N ALA A 58 -17.94 7.53 -8.89
CA ALA A 58 -17.70 7.93 -10.28
C ALA A 58 -17.24 6.77 -11.18
N LEU A 59 -16.57 5.76 -10.60
CA LEU A 59 -16.14 4.53 -11.27
C LEU A 59 -17.21 3.43 -11.29
N GLY A 60 -18.37 3.65 -10.65
CA GLY A 60 -19.43 2.65 -10.50
C GLY A 60 -19.04 1.49 -9.56
N ILE A 61 -18.14 1.75 -8.61
CA ILE A 61 -17.69 0.77 -7.61
C ILE A 61 -18.51 0.95 -6.34
N ASP A 62 -19.24 -0.10 -5.95
CA ASP A 62 -19.98 -0.13 -4.70
C ASP A 62 -19.06 -0.60 -3.55
N LEU A 63 -18.61 0.36 -2.73
CA LEU A 63 -17.78 0.07 -1.56
C LEU A 63 -18.54 -0.61 -0.42
N GLY A 64 -19.87 -0.64 -0.43
CA GLY A 64 -20.67 -1.46 0.49
C GLY A 64 -20.48 -2.96 0.30
N LEU A 65 -19.92 -3.37 -0.83
CA LEU A 65 -19.61 -4.77 -1.14
C LEU A 65 -18.16 -5.17 -0.80
N VAL A 66 -17.37 -4.24 -0.25
CA VAL A 66 -15.99 -4.53 0.19
C VAL A 66 -16.03 -5.44 1.41
N THR A 67 -15.30 -6.54 1.33
CA THR A 67 -15.24 -7.57 2.37
C THR A 67 -13.99 -7.45 3.24
N HIS A 68 -12.92 -6.87 2.69
CA HIS A 68 -11.62 -6.73 3.33
C HIS A 68 -11.07 -5.32 3.15
N MET A 69 -10.39 -4.83 4.17
CA MET A 69 -9.57 -3.63 4.09
C MET A 69 -8.16 -3.94 4.58
N VAL A 70 -7.16 -3.44 3.89
CA VAL A 70 -5.75 -3.62 4.25
C VAL A 70 -5.11 -2.26 4.36
N PHE A 71 -4.38 -2.01 5.45
CA PHE A 71 -3.58 -0.81 5.58
C PHE A 71 -2.10 -1.13 5.42
N SER A 72 -1.44 -0.36 4.55
CA SER A 72 -0.01 -0.45 4.33
C SER A 72 0.78 -0.03 5.57
N HIS A 73 0.37 1.07 6.20
CA HIS A 73 0.93 1.59 7.45
C HIS A 73 -0.03 2.64 8.07
N GLY A 74 0.34 3.17 9.23
CA GLY A 74 -0.56 3.99 10.05
C GLY A 74 -0.55 5.49 9.80
N HIS A 75 0.09 6.03 8.76
CA HIS A 75 0.01 7.45 8.48
C HIS A 75 -1.39 7.87 8.02
N ASN A 76 -1.75 9.11 8.31
CA ASN A 76 -3.11 9.63 8.13
C ASN A 76 -3.54 9.76 6.65
N ASP A 77 -2.61 9.90 5.72
CA ASP A 77 -2.85 9.92 4.28
C ASP A 77 -3.15 8.52 3.68
N HIS A 78 -3.04 7.47 4.51
CA HIS A 78 -3.45 6.10 4.19
C HIS A 78 -4.67 5.64 4.99
N THR A 79 -4.86 6.19 6.19
CA THR A 79 -5.82 5.65 7.16
C THR A 79 -6.99 6.58 7.47
N ARG A 80 -6.86 7.91 7.29
CA ARG A 80 -7.86 8.89 7.75
C ARG A 80 -9.19 8.77 7.03
N GLY A 81 -9.18 8.31 5.78
CA GLY A 81 -10.40 8.03 5.00
C GLY A 81 -11.37 7.07 5.70
N LEU A 82 -10.86 6.22 6.59
CA LEU A 82 -11.69 5.30 7.39
C LEU A 82 -12.79 6.02 8.20
N LYS A 83 -12.55 7.27 8.66
CA LYS A 83 -13.59 8.09 9.32
C LYS A 83 -14.81 8.28 8.43
N PHE A 84 -14.56 8.69 7.18
CA PHE A 84 -15.60 8.98 6.20
C PHE A 84 -16.30 7.71 5.73
N MET A 85 -15.57 6.59 5.66
CA MET A 85 -16.15 5.29 5.34
C MET A 85 -17.12 4.84 6.44
N LYS A 86 -16.72 4.95 7.73
CA LYS A 86 -17.55 4.59 8.88
C LYS A 86 -18.82 5.41 8.98
N GLU A 87 -18.80 6.68 8.55
CA GLU A 87 -19.98 7.54 8.53
C GLU A 87 -21.02 7.11 7.49
N ARG A 88 -20.62 6.37 6.46
CA ARG A 88 -21.46 6.00 5.31
C ARG A 88 -21.77 4.51 5.21
N LEU A 89 -20.94 3.65 5.79
CA LEU A 89 -21.02 2.21 5.64
C LEU A 89 -20.96 1.50 7.00
N GLU A 90 -21.64 0.36 7.09
CA GLU A 90 -21.53 -0.56 8.21
C GLU A 90 -20.27 -1.43 8.05
N LEU A 91 -19.36 -1.35 9.01
CA LEU A 91 -18.04 -2.01 8.93
C LEU A 91 -17.91 -3.26 9.79
N SER A 92 -18.91 -3.60 10.62
CA SER A 92 -18.83 -4.73 11.57
C SER A 92 -18.55 -6.09 10.90
N GLY A 93 -18.99 -6.28 9.66
CA GLY A 93 -18.74 -7.48 8.86
C GLY A 93 -17.40 -7.49 8.12
N MET A 94 -16.71 -6.35 8.02
CA MET A 94 -15.48 -6.18 7.25
C MET A 94 -14.28 -6.71 8.01
N GLU A 95 -13.41 -7.49 7.36
CA GLU A 95 -12.10 -7.87 7.91
C GLU A 95 -11.07 -6.79 7.61
N VAL A 96 -10.45 -6.22 8.66
CA VAL A 96 -9.41 -5.20 8.52
C VAL A 96 -8.08 -5.77 8.93
N ILE A 97 -7.11 -5.77 8.02
CA ILE A 97 -5.77 -6.35 8.19
C ILE A 97 -4.75 -5.21 8.18
N ALA A 98 -3.89 -5.17 9.18
CA ALA A 98 -2.79 -4.22 9.25
C ALA A 98 -1.69 -4.77 10.18
N HIS A 99 -0.51 -4.16 10.12
CA HIS A 99 0.52 -4.41 11.12
C HIS A 99 0.01 -4.02 12.52
N PRO A 100 0.37 -4.74 13.62
CA PRO A 100 -0.10 -4.43 14.97
C PRO A 100 0.10 -2.98 15.41
N SER A 101 1.17 -2.32 14.96
CA SER A 101 1.50 -0.91 15.27
C SER A 101 0.88 0.11 14.30
N CYS A 102 0.08 -0.30 13.33
CA CYS A 102 -0.55 0.59 12.36
C CYS A 102 -1.44 1.65 13.04
N PHE A 103 -2.08 1.27 14.14
CA PHE A 103 -3.02 2.14 14.88
C PHE A 103 -2.41 2.72 16.16
N ASP A 104 -1.07 2.70 16.30
CA ASP A 104 -0.37 3.43 17.35
C ASP A 104 -0.42 4.94 17.08
N GLU A 105 -0.40 5.75 18.15
CA GLU A 105 -0.34 7.21 18.01
C GLU A 105 0.95 7.64 17.33
N LYS A 106 0.85 8.51 16.31
CA LYS A 106 2.00 9.04 15.56
C LYS A 106 1.92 10.57 15.49
N MET A 107 3.05 11.24 15.70
CA MET A 107 3.18 12.69 15.71
C MET A 107 4.37 13.15 14.87
N PHE A 108 4.20 14.25 14.14
CA PHE A 108 5.30 14.99 13.52
C PHE A 108 5.28 16.43 14.07
N GLY A 109 6.25 16.76 14.91
CA GLY A 109 6.16 17.98 15.72
C GLY A 109 4.94 17.94 16.64
N GLU A 110 4.04 18.91 16.49
CA GLU A 110 2.77 19.01 17.24
C GLU A 110 1.57 18.42 16.47
N GLU A 111 1.77 18.01 15.22
CA GLU A 111 0.71 17.49 14.38
C GLU A 111 0.55 15.97 14.53
N SER A 112 -0.71 15.52 14.68
CA SER A 112 -1.03 14.10 14.60
C SER A 112 -1.01 13.64 13.14
N ILE A 113 -0.10 12.70 12.84
CA ILE A 113 0.02 12.06 11.52
C ILE A 113 -0.42 10.59 11.53
N GLY A 114 -0.97 10.13 12.65
CA GLY A 114 -1.42 8.74 12.83
C GLY A 114 -2.84 8.48 12.36
N ALA A 115 -3.23 7.22 12.48
CA ALA A 115 -4.57 6.73 12.18
C ALA A 115 -5.64 7.41 13.06
N PRO A 116 -6.90 7.55 12.55
CA PRO A 116 -7.97 8.23 13.28
C PRO A 116 -8.56 7.42 14.44
N TYR A 117 -8.26 6.15 14.52
CA TYR A 117 -8.75 5.19 15.52
C TYR A 117 -7.59 4.38 16.09
N SER A 118 -7.68 4.01 17.37
CA SER A 118 -6.75 3.06 18.00
C SER A 118 -7.09 1.62 17.63
N ALA A 119 -6.18 0.68 17.91
CA ALA A 119 -6.45 -0.76 17.74
C ALA A 119 -7.65 -1.24 18.56
N ALA A 120 -7.89 -0.65 19.74
CA ALA A 120 -9.06 -0.94 20.57
C ALA A 120 -10.37 -0.45 19.93
N ASP A 121 -10.36 0.74 19.33
CA ASP A 121 -11.50 1.26 18.58
C ASP A 121 -11.79 0.37 17.36
N MET A 122 -10.75 -0.06 16.64
CA MET A 122 -10.89 -0.93 15.47
C MET A 122 -11.55 -2.27 15.82
N ALA A 123 -11.22 -2.85 16.96
CA ALA A 123 -11.86 -4.09 17.43
C ALA A 123 -13.36 -3.92 17.71
N GLY A 124 -13.82 -2.69 18.00
CA GLY A 124 -15.24 -2.35 18.17
C GLY A 124 -15.95 -1.96 16.86
N ILE A 125 -15.20 -1.61 15.80
CA ILE A 125 -15.75 -1.11 14.53
C ILE A 125 -15.87 -2.26 13.50
N CYS A 126 -14.90 -3.17 13.46
CA CYS A 126 -14.76 -4.18 12.42
C CYS A 126 -14.14 -5.47 12.97
N ARG A 127 -13.96 -6.47 12.12
CA ARG A 127 -13.18 -7.67 12.46
C ARG A 127 -11.69 -7.36 12.26
N TYR A 128 -11.07 -6.70 13.24
CA TYR A 128 -9.66 -6.34 13.17
C TYR A 128 -8.75 -7.56 13.35
N ARG A 129 -7.84 -7.76 12.38
CA ARG A 129 -6.85 -8.83 12.34
C ARG A 129 -5.44 -8.25 12.25
N PRO A 130 -4.73 -8.06 13.38
CA PRO A 130 -3.34 -7.62 13.36
C PRO A 130 -2.43 -8.73 12.82
N CYS A 131 -1.55 -8.37 11.86
CA CYS A 131 -0.58 -9.28 11.24
C CYS A 131 0.80 -8.66 11.26
N GLY A 132 1.68 -9.10 12.16
CA GLY A 132 3.07 -8.64 12.25
C GLY A 132 4.02 -9.37 11.29
N GLY A 133 3.60 -10.47 10.68
CA GLY A 133 4.34 -11.22 9.67
C GLY A 133 3.45 -11.59 8.50
N PRO A 134 3.96 -12.36 7.51
CA PRO A 134 3.19 -12.72 6.33
C PRO A 134 1.90 -13.44 6.67
N CYS A 135 0.79 -12.99 6.10
CA CYS A 135 -0.50 -13.65 6.24
C CYS A 135 -1.27 -13.69 4.92
N ASN A 136 -1.84 -14.86 4.62
CA ASN A 136 -2.71 -15.02 3.46
C ASN A 136 -4.07 -14.36 3.74
N ILE A 137 -4.53 -13.54 2.80
CA ILE A 137 -5.87 -12.96 2.75
C ILE A 137 -6.77 -13.87 1.91
N SER A 138 -6.24 -14.37 0.80
CA SER A 138 -6.85 -15.37 -0.05
C SER A 138 -5.81 -16.39 -0.53
N GLU A 139 -6.17 -17.23 -1.48
CA GLU A 139 -5.22 -18.15 -2.11
C GLU A 139 -4.06 -17.40 -2.79
N ARG A 140 -4.36 -16.25 -3.43
CA ARG A 140 -3.39 -15.49 -4.22
C ARG A 140 -3.00 -14.14 -3.61
N LEU A 141 -3.65 -13.65 -2.55
CA LEU A 141 -3.31 -12.38 -1.90
C LEU A 141 -2.62 -12.61 -0.56
N VAL A 142 -1.45 -12.00 -0.40
CA VAL A 142 -0.61 -12.09 0.81
C VAL A 142 -0.27 -10.69 1.31
N PHE A 143 -0.58 -10.42 2.59
CA PHE A 143 -0.05 -9.26 3.31
C PHE A 143 1.30 -9.63 3.90
N LEU A 144 2.33 -8.79 3.73
CA LEU A 144 3.70 -9.13 4.12
C LEU A 144 4.00 -8.96 5.62
N GLY A 145 3.26 -8.09 6.32
CA GLY A 145 3.60 -7.72 7.70
C GLY A 145 4.86 -6.85 7.75
N GLU A 146 5.63 -6.93 8.83
CA GLU A 146 6.86 -6.15 8.99
C GLU A 146 7.91 -6.57 7.93
N ILE A 147 8.42 -5.59 7.18
CA ILE A 147 9.44 -5.80 6.15
C ILE A 147 10.83 -5.76 6.79
N PRO A 148 11.69 -6.77 6.58
CA PRO A 148 13.06 -6.76 7.07
C PRO A 148 13.94 -5.72 6.38
N ASP A 149 14.90 -5.16 7.14
CA ASP A 149 15.95 -4.28 6.59
C ASP A 149 17.09 -5.17 6.03
N ALA A 150 17.05 -5.48 4.74
CA ALA A 150 17.99 -6.39 4.07
C ALA A 150 18.90 -5.71 3.05
N VAL A 151 18.47 -4.56 2.51
CA VAL A 151 19.17 -3.80 1.47
C VAL A 151 19.92 -2.63 2.13
N ASP A 152 21.23 -2.58 1.95
CA ASP A 152 22.15 -1.69 2.67
C ASP A 152 21.91 -0.18 2.44
N PHE A 153 21.38 0.20 1.27
CA PHE A 153 21.11 1.61 0.92
C PHE A 153 19.69 2.07 1.25
N GLU A 154 18.81 1.19 1.68
CA GLU A 154 17.44 1.51 2.08
C GLU A 154 17.29 1.55 3.60
N THR A 155 18.15 2.31 4.27
CA THR A 155 18.06 2.49 5.71
C THR A 155 16.84 3.31 6.08
N ARG A 156 16.02 2.83 7.02
CA ARG A 156 14.87 3.55 7.57
C ARG A 156 15.30 4.84 8.26
N LYS A 157 14.58 5.91 8.00
CA LYS A 157 14.73 7.18 8.70
C LYS A 157 13.49 7.40 9.58
N ALA A 158 13.69 7.97 10.76
CA ALA A 158 12.57 8.31 11.62
C ALA A 158 11.71 9.42 10.98
N ILE A 159 10.38 9.22 10.99
CA ILE A 159 9.39 10.20 10.58
C ILE A 159 8.55 10.55 11.80
N GLY A 160 8.97 11.58 12.51
CA GLY A 160 8.31 11.97 13.75
C GLY A 160 8.48 10.95 14.87
N ARG A 161 7.44 10.79 15.67
CA ARG A 161 7.45 9.94 16.87
C ARG A 161 6.20 9.08 16.95
N THR A 162 6.33 7.87 17.47
CA THR A 162 5.22 6.96 17.75
C THR A 162 5.15 6.64 19.24
N ARG A 163 3.94 6.30 19.72
CA ARG A 163 3.71 5.96 21.12
C ARG A 163 3.46 4.46 21.29
N ILE A 164 4.51 3.74 21.68
CA ILE A 164 4.44 2.29 21.93
C ILE A 164 4.43 2.02 23.44
N ARG A 165 3.44 1.27 23.92
CA ARG A 165 3.24 0.94 25.33
C ARG A 165 3.31 2.17 26.26
N GLY A 166 2.70 3.27 25.81
CA GLY A 166 2.62 4.54 26.55
C GLY A 166 3.88 5.41 26.52
N LYS A 167 4.95 5.01 25.82
CA LYS A 167 6.20 5.78 25.70
C LYS A 167 6.39 6.30 24.29
N TRP A 168 6.73 7.58 24.17
CA TRP A 168 7.10 8.20 22.90
C TRP A 168 8.54 7.84 22.52
N GLN A 169 8.71 7.40 21.28
CA GLN A 169 10.00 7.10 20.67
C GLN A 169 10.01 7.53 19.20
N ASP A 170 11.17 7.56 18.57
CA ASP A 170 11.30 7.84 17.16
C ASP A 170 10.53 6.80 16.32
N ASP A 171 9.75 7.27 15.34
CA ASP A 171 8.97 6.40 14.47
C ASP A 171 9.74 6.04 13.21
N TYR A 172 10.25 4.83 13.15
CA TYR A 172 10.89 4.26 11.95
C TYR A 172 9.90 3.57 11.01
N VAL A 173 8.61 3.80 11.21
CA VAL A 173 7.51 3.25 10.40
C VAL A 173 7.66 1.74 10.19
N ARG A 174 7.89 1.00 11.28
CA ARG A 174 8.05 -0.47 11.22
C ARG A 174 6.77 -1.20 10.86
N ASP A 175 5.65 -0.52 10.93
CA ASP A 175 4.34 -0.97 10.47
C ASP A 175 4.17 -0.90 8.94
N ASP A 176 5.15 -0.33 8.21
CA ASP A 176 5.13 -0.28 6.74
C ASP A 176 5.17 -1.69 6.14
N SER A 177 4.22 -1.96 5.26
CA SER A 177 3.97 -3.25 4.66
C SER A 177 3.45 -3.13 3.23
N ALA A 178 3.30 -4.26 2.57
CA ALA A 178 2.76 -4.35 1.22
C ALA A 178 1.83 -5.55 1.05
N LEU A 179 1.00 -5.50 0.02
CA LEU A 179 0.20 -6.61 -0.46
C LEU A 179 0.85 -7.22 -1.69
N VAL A 180 0.86 -8.54 -1.79
CA VAL A 180 1.40 -9.27 -2.93
C VAL A 180 0.32 -10.15 -3.54
N TYR A 181 0.12 -10.02 -4.84
CA TYR A 181 -0.62 -10.98 -5.64
C TYR A 181 0.32 -12.04 -6.18
N ARG A 182 0.01 -13.29 -5.90
CA ARG A 182 0.71 -14.47 -6.43
C ARG A 182 0.02 -14.95 -7.70
N GLY A 183 0.54 -14.56 -8.86
CA GLY A 183 0.11 -15.07 -10.16
C GLY A 183 0.80 -16.38 -10.50
N GLU A 184 0.32 -17.05 -11.55
CA GLU A 184 0.93 -18.29 -12.05
C GLU A 184 2.34 -18.05 -12.61
N GLU A 185 2.56 -16.91 -13.26
CA GLU A 185 3.83 -16.58 -13.91
C GLU A 185 4.78 -15.75 -13.05
N GLY A 186 4.32 -15.17 -11.92
CA GLY A 186 5.10 -14.29 -11.06
C GLY A 186 4.24 -13.53 -10.07
N ILE A 187 4.87 -12.62 -9.34
CA ILE A 187 4.22 -11.79 -8.33
C ILE A 187 3.96 -10.37 -8.83
N PHE A 188 2.86 -9.76 -8.33
CA PHE A 188 2.59 -8.33 -8.48
C PHE A 188 2.52 -7.69 -7.09
N ILE A 189 3.28 -6.64 -6.85
CA ILE A 189 3.44 -5.99 -5.54
C ILE A 189 2.64 -4.69 -5.52
N ILE A 190 1.88 -4.49 -4.44
CA ILE A 190 1.07 -3.29 -4.20
C ILE A 190 1.52 -2.71 -2.87
N THR A 191 2.01 -1.48 -2.89
CA THR A 191 2.56 -0.79 -1.71
C THR A 191 1.89 0.55 -1.47
N GLY A 192 1.95 1.05 -0.23
CA GLY A 192 1.57 2.41 0.13
C GLY A 192 2.70 3.39 -0.15
N CYS A 193 3.54 3.67 0.85
CA CYS A 193 4.69 4.60 0.75
C CYS A 193 6.04 3.92 0.57
N SER A 194 6.19 2.65 0.95
CA SER A 194 7.49 1.95 0.97
C SER A 194 8.53 2.62 1.90
N HIS A 195 8.13 2.98 3.12
CA HIS A 195 9.07 3.52 4.13
C HIS A 195 10.18 2.54 4.49
N SER A 196 9.90 1.25 4.37
CA SER A 196 10.88 0.17 4.51
C SER A 196 11.87 0.07 3.35
N GLY A 197 11.63 0.77 2.26
CA GLY A 197 12.37 0.67 1.01
C GLY A 197 11.73 -0.30 0.03
N ILE A 198 11.58 0.14 -1.22
CA ILE A 198 10.92 -0.68 -2.27
C ILE A 198 11.74 -1.92 -2.62
N CYS A 199 13.08 -1.86 -2.55
CA CYS A 199 13.93 -3.01 -2.81
C CYS A 199 13.84 -4.04 -1.69
N ASN A 200 13.75 -3.60 -0.42
CA ASN A 200 13.46 -4.47 0.73
C ASN A 200 12.10 -5.17 0.56
N ILE A 201 11.08 -4.45 0.13
CA ILE A 201 9.73 -5.00 -0.12
C ILE A 201 9.79 -6.06 -1.23
N VAL A 202 10.46 -5.77 -2.36
CA VAL A 202 10.61 -6.72 -3.47
C VAL A 202 11.32 -7.98 -3.03
N GLN A 203 12.47 -7.85 -2.37
CA GLN A 203 13.24 -9.00 -1.88
C GLN A 203 12.42 -9.87 -0.92
N TYR A 204 11.71 -9.24 -0.01
CA TYR A 204 10.90 -9.96 0.96
C TYR A 204 9.67 -10.62 0.32
N ALA A 205 9.02 -9.94 -0.62
CA ALA A 205 7.90 -10.49 -1.40
C ALA A 205 8.32 -11.75 -2.18
N GLN A 206 9.48 -11.71 -2.85
CA GLN A 206 10.04 -12.87 -3.55
C GLN A 206 10.29 -14.05 -2.60
N ALA A 207 10.88 -13.79 -1.43
CA ALA A 207 11.14 -14.81 -0.41
C ALA A 207 9.86 -15.42 0.15
N VAL A 208 8.88 -14.59 0.54
CA VAL A 208 7.59 -15.03 1.11
C VAL A 208 6.76 -15.83 0.10
N CYS A 209 6.76 -15.41 -1.16
CA CYS A 209 6.00 -16.09 -2.20
C CYS A 209 6.73 -17.26 -2.86
N GLY A 210 8.03 -17.41 -2.62
CA GLY A 210 8.85 -18.43 -3.28
C GLY A 210 8.97 -18.23 -4.80
N GLN A 211 8.80 -16.99 -5.28
CA GLN A 211 8.81 -16.64 -6.70
C GLN A 211 9.78 -15.50 -6.97
N GLN A 212 10.61 -15.64 -7.98
CA GLN A 212 11.62 -14.63 -8.34
C GLN A 212 11.11 -13.60 -9.36
N ARG A 213 10.18 -14.01 -10.23
CA ARG A 213 9.67 -13.14 -11.31
C ARG A 213 8.69 -12.10 -10.75
N VAL A 214 8.99 -10.82 -10.98
CA VAL A 214 8.18 -9.67 -10.57
C VAL A 214 7.47 -9.12 -11.80
N LEU A 215 6.18 -9.41 -11.95
CA LEU A 215 5.34 -8.96 -13.07
C LEU A 215 5.09 -7.46 -13.01
N GLY A 216 5.01 -6.91 -11.80
CA GLY A 216 4.84 -5.48 -11.65
C GLY A 216 4.81 -5.01 -10.20
N ILE A 217 4.94 -3.70 -10.04
CA ILE A 217 4.93 -3.00 -8.76
C ILE A 217 4.10 -1.72 -8.93
N ILE A 218 3.14 -1.49 -8.04
CA ILE A 218 2.37 -0.24 -7.99
C ILE A 218 2.41 0.34 -6.59
N GLY A 219 2.59 1.67 -6.48
CA GLY A 219 2.53 2.42 -5.24
C GLY A 219 3.57 3.51 -5.09
N GLY A 220 3.68 4.07 -3.89
CA GLY A 220 4.69 5.04 -3.53
C GLY A 220 6.03 4.37 -3.22
N PHE A 221 7.12 4.97 -3.66
CA PHE A 221 8.48 4.46 -3.44
C PHE A 221 9.29 5.33 -2.48
N HIS A 222 8.67 6.38 -1.93
CA HIS A 222 9.30 7.35 -1.03
C HIS A 222 10.63 7.91 -1.57
N LEU A 223 10.62 8.29 -2.86
CA LEU A 223 11.76 8.82 -3.60
C LEU A 223 11.45 10.26 -4.03
N PHE A 224 12.14 11.23 -3.42
CA PHE A 224 11.86 12.65 -3.63
C PHE A 224 12.96 13.39 -4.42
N GLU A 225 14.17 12.86 -4.46
CA GLU A 225 15.34 13.51 -5.04
C GLU A 225 16.06 12.59 -6.03
N ALA A 226 16.77 13.18 -6.99
CA ALA A 226 17.64 12.45 -7.91
C ALA A 226 19.01 12.21 -7.25
N ASP A 227 19.01 11.36 -6.23
CA ASP A 227 20.18 11.03 -5.41
C ASP A 227 20.72 9.62 -5.68
N GLU A 228 21.73 9.21 -4.92
CA GLU A 228 22.31 7.86 -4.99
C GLU A 228 21.27 6.76 -4.69
N ARG A 229 20.34 7.02 -3.77
CA ARG A 229 19.27 6.05 -3.44
C ARG A 229 18.39 5.78 -4.65
N LEU A 230 17.99 6.83 -5.40
CA LEU A 230 17.19 6.66 -6.62
C LEU A 230 17.94 5.82 -7.67
N VAL A 231 19.23 6.12 -7.91
CA VAL A 231 20.06 5.38 -8.88
C VAL A 231 20.15 3.90 -8.50
N ARG A 232 20.50 3.62 -7.24
CA ARG A 232 20.63 2.25 -6.73
C ARG A 232 19.28 1.50 -6.74
N THR A 233 18.18 2.18 -6.46
CA THR A 233 16.83 1.61 -6.57
C THR A 233 16.52 1.20 -8.01
N ILE A 234 16.80 2.08 -8.99
CA ILE A 234 16.59 1.78 -10.40
C ILE A 234 17.42 0.57 -10.82
N ASP A 235 18.70 0.54 -10.47
CA ASP A 235 19.60 -0.56 -10.82
C ASP A 235 19.13 -1.89 -10.18
N TYR A 236 18.66 -1.84 -8.93
CA TYR A 236 18.09 -3.02 -8.27
C TYR A 236 16.85 -3.53 -9.01
N LEU A 237 15.89 -2.65 -9.32
CA LEU A 237 14.65 -3.02 -10.01
C LEU A 237 14.91 -3.61 -11.41
N LYS A 238 15.93 -3.12 -12.12
CA LYS A 238 16.40 -3.72 -13.37
C LYS A 238 17.00 -5.11 -13.14
N CYS A 239 17.89 -5.22 -12.15
CA CYS A 239 18.56 -6.50 -11.87
C CYS A 239 17.59 -7.59 -11.43
N CYS A 240 16.54 -7.26 -10.67
CA CYS A 240 15.51 -8.23 -10.29
C CYS A 240 14.49 -8.51 -11.41
N GLY A 241 14.58 -7.80 -12.54
CA GLY A 241 13.73 -8.01 -13.71
C GLY A 241 12.27 -7.63 -13.48
N ALA A 242 12.00 -6.55 -12.71
CA ALA A 242 10.67 -6.03 -12.56
C ALA A 242 10.12 -5.54 -13.92
N GLU A 243 9.05 -6.19 -14.42
CA GLU A 243 8.59 -5.98 -15.79
C GLU A 243 7.80 -4.68 -15.97
N GLN A 244 6.98 -4.33 -14.98
CA GLN A 244 6.13 -3.14 -15.01
C GLN A 244 6.25 -2.38 -13.69
N ILE A 245 6.47 -1.07 -13.76
CA ILE A 245 6.61 -0.21 -12.59
C ILE A 245 5.62 0.94 -12.70
N TYR A 246 4.73 1.06 -11.71
CA TYR A 246 3.71 2.11 -11.62
C TYR A 246 3.95 2.97 -10.36
N PRO A 247 5.01 3.81 -10.37
CA PRO A 247 5.29 4.69 -9.24
C PRO A 247 4.24 5.78 -9.15
N CYS A 248 3.76 6.05 -7.95
CA CYS A 248 2.73 7.06 -7.68
C CYS A 248 2.88 7.66 -6.27
N HIS A 249 1.94 8.48 -5.85
CA HIS A 249 1.84 9.04 -4.51
C HIS A 249 3.11 9.75 -4.04
N CYS A 250 3.94 9.14 -3.19
CA CYS A 250 5.15 9.73 -2.61
C CYS A 250 6.41 9.57 -3.50
N VAL A 251 6.26 9.81 -4.80
CA VAL A 251 7.36 9.86 -5.79
C VAL A 251 7.37 11.23 -6.44
N SER A 252 8.51 11.93 -6.35
CA SER A 252 8.63 13.25 -6.97
C SER A 252 8.60 13.19 -8.50
N PRO A 253 8.22 14.27 -9.21
CA PRO A 253 8.24 14.31 -10.68
C PRO A 253 9.61 13.97 -11.27
N VAL A 254 10.70 14.37 -10.63
CA VAL A 254 12.06 14.07 -11.09
C VAL A 254 12.35 12.57 -10.93
N SER A 255 12.06 11.99 -9.78
CA SER A 255 12.25 10.54 -9.55
C SER A 255 11.36 9.70 -10.46
N TYR A 256 10.10 10.13 -10.67
CA TYR A 256 9.19 9.49 -11.61
C TYR A 256 9.75 9.48 -13.03
N THR A 257 10.30 10.60 -13.51
CA THR A 257 10.92 10.69 -14.84
C THR A 257 12.10 9.72 -14.99
N HIS A 258 12.96 9.63 -13.98
CA HIS A 258 14.08 8.69 -13.99
C HIS A 258 13.62 7.23 -13.98
N LEU A 259 12.65 6.86 -13.15
CA LEU A 259 12.08 5.51 -13.11
C LEU A 259 11.48 5.12 -14.48
N ARG A 260 10.66 6.00 -15.08
CA ARG A 260 10.01 5.77 -16.39
C ARG A 260 11.00 5.70 -17.55
N ALA A 261 12.05 6.53 -17.56
CA ALA A 261 13.07 6.49 -18.61
C ALA A 261 13.78 5.14 -18.69
N HIS A 262 13.77 4.37 -17.60
CA HIS A 262 14.42 3.07 -17.53
C HIS A 262 13.47 1.89 -17.86
N GLU A 263 12.15 2.06 -17.81
CA GLU A 263 11.19 1.05 -18.32
C GLU A 263 11.27 0.91 -19.84
N THR A 264 11.49 2.00 -20.59
CA THR A 264 11.51 2.00 -22.06
C THR A 264 12.77 1.35 -22.67
N SER A 265 13.76 1.00 -21.86
CA SER A 265 14.99 0.32 -22.32
C SER A 265 14.84 -1.20 -22.44
N ALA A 266 13.69 -1.76 -22.12
CA ALA A 266 13.39 -3.19 -22.11
C ALA A 266 12.52 -3.66 -23.31
N HIS A 267 12.32 -2.79 -24.33
CA HIS A 267 11.58 -3.13 -25.56
C HIS A 267 12.48 -3.03 -26.79
#